data_8f35d6f86a3599da0fb0a93961f71433
#
_entry.id   8f35d6f86a3599da0fb0a93961f71433
#
_cell.length_a   1.000
_cell.length_b   1.000
_cell.length_c   1.000
_cell.angle_alpha   90.00
_cell.angle_beta   90.00
_cell.angle_gamma   90.00
#
_symmetry.space_group_name_H-M   'P 1'
#
loop_
_entity.id
_entity.type
_entity.pdbx_description
1 polymer ?
#
loop_
_entity_poly.entity_id
_entity_poly.type
_entity_poly.pdbx_seq_one_letter_code
_entity_poly.pdbx_strand_id
1 'polypeptide(L)'
;EPKSPLTLFVSQVDNSAYPQVTLYTKIADQAGSTPSSLDASQFTVTETDSSGSQYPATVEQVVPLAVGDAMNINLVVDQSGSMRARSKMDSAKKAASSFVDEMVKTQGNVAEITSFNDYVYNRQPFTSSAALLNSAIDAVSPTGETALYDALYWALQRTNLKSGSRVVIAFADGEENSSNCSLNDVITLSQQTGIPIYIVGVGGDVNRSSLQSLASSCNGAYYDAASDDLAQALRQIYQSIYDDQRSMCRVVFTSTCPGSTSATRTVLLSCSDSGPFAGQISHTYVPVTSISSYDTSVSSQDYVLPDSASKYYSRSELEKMSLWELYLARNEIFARHGRGFKNQDLTDYFATKRWYTQTYTPEEFDAISSSQLNDYELKNVQTMYEIEQSRNSPYLETAK
;
A
#
# COMPACT_ATOMS: atom_id res chain seq x y z
N GLU A 1 46.35 3.16 -0.26
CA GLU A 1 45.86 3.18 1.14
C GLU A 1 44.77 2.13 1.30
N PRO A 2 44.61 1.50 2.50
CA PRO A 2 43.54 0.57 2.74
C PRO A 2 42.20 1.28 2.68
N LYS A 3 41.21 0.71 1.95
CA LYS A 3 39.87 1.27 1.82
C LYS A 3 39.09 1.12 3.11
N SER A 4 38.29 2.13 3.44
CA SER A 4 37.36 2.06 4.59
C SER A 4 36.17 1.15 4.23
N PRO A 5 35.87 0.11 5.01
CA PRO A 5 34.75 -0.77 4.71
C PRO A 5 33.41 -0.05 4.95
N LEU A 6 32.47 -0.26 4.02
CA LEU A 6 31.07 0.15 4.16
C LEU A 6 30.19 -1.08 4.33
N THR A 7 29.22 -0.97 5.22
CA THR A 7 28.08 -1.88 5.27
C THR A 7 26.97 -1.32 4.40
N LEU A 8 26.50 -2.12 3.44
CA LEU A 8 25.42 -1.77 2.54
C LEU A 8 24.21 -2.68 2.82
N PHE A 9 23.02 -2.11 2.85
CA PHE A 9 21.77 -2.85 2.97
C PHE A 9 20.69 -2.20 2.10
N VAL A 10 20.22 -2.91 1.06
CA VAL A 10 19.12 -2.45 0.22
C VAL A 10 17.80 -2.76 0.92
N SER A 11 17.08 -1.73 1.32
CA SER A 11 15.78 -1.83 1.99
C SER A 11 14.63 -1.93 1.00
N GLN A 12 14.64 -1.09 -0.05
CA GLN A 12 13.57 -1.03 -1.03
C GLN A 12 14.13 -0.83 -2.44
N VAL A 13 13.39 -1.33 -3.44
CA VAL A 13 13.63 -1.05 -4.85
C VAL A 13 12.42 -0.36 -5.43
N ASP A 14 12.56 0.91 -5.78
CA ASP A 14 11.55 1.63 -6.53
C ASP A 14 11.89 1.57 -8.02
N ASN A 15 11.09 0.86 -8.78
CA ASN A 15 11.20 0.70 -10.23
C ASN A 15 9.91 1.18 -10.93
N SER A 16 9.09 2.01 -10.27
CA SER A 16 7.84 2.56 -10.81
C SER A 16 8.08 3.42 -12.07
N ALA A 17 9.27 4.02 -12.20
CA ALA A 17 9.70 4.79 -13.35
C ALA A 17 10.65 3.99 -14.28
N TYR A 18 10.52 2.65 -14.31
CA TYR A 18 11.39 1.80 -15.13
C TYR A 18 11.50 2.33 -16.58
N PRO A 19 12.70 2.37 -17.21
CA PRO A 19 13.97 1.71 -16.80
C PRO A 19 14.77 2.42 -15.70
N GLN A 20 14.35 3.60 -15.21
CA GLN A 20 15.01 4.17 -14.04
C GLN A 20 14.65 3.38 -12.80
N VAL A 21 15.66 3.00 -12.01
CA VAL A 21 15.54 2.23 -10.79
C VAL A 21 16.20 2.98 -9.64
N THR A 22 15.51 3.05 -8.51
CA THR A 22 16.04 3.64 -7.27
C THR A 22 16.17 2.55 -6.20
N LEU A 23 17.37 2.37 -5.69
CA LEU A 23 17.62 1.52 -4.52
C LEU A 23 17.65 2.41 -3.28
N TYR A 24 16.76 2.15 -2.33
CA TYR A 24 16.84 2.75 -0.99
C TYR A 24 17.81 1.92 -0.17
N THR A 25 18.99 2.45 0.06
CA THR A 25 20.13 1.70 0.60
C THR A 25 20.66 2.36 1.85
N LYS A 26 20.72 1.62 2.94
CA LYS A 26 21.51 2.03 4.10
C LYS A 26 22.99 1.86 3.77
N ILE A 27 23.74 2.96 3.87
CA ILE A 27 25.18 3.00 3.62
C ILE A 27 25.82 3.50 4.90
N ALA A 28 26.55 2.62 5.59
CA ALA A 28 27.15 2.95 6.89
C ALA A 28 28.63 2.59 6.91
N ASP A 29 29.43 3.46 7.53
CA ASP A 29 30.81 3.20 7.89
C ASP A 29 30.90 2.30 9.15
N GLN A 30 32.11 2.05 9.63
CA GLN A 30 32.35 1.25 10.85
C GLN A 30 31.75 1.89 12.13
N ALA A 31 31.48 3.19 12.12
CA ALA A 31 30.83 3.89 13.22
C ALA A 31 29.28 3.85 13.10
N GLY A 32 28.74 3.25 12.04
CA GLY A 32 27.31 3.20 11.76
C GLY A 32 26.74 4.48 11.16
N SER A 33 27.59 5.41 10.73
CA SER A 33 27.20 6.70 10.15
C SER A 33 27.30 6.67 8.62
N THR A 34 26.40 7.38 7.94
CA THR A 34 26.52 7.59 6.50
C THR A 34 27.64 8.58 6.22
N PRO A 35 28.68 8.20 5.45
CA PRO A 35 29.76 9.14 5.10
C PRO A 35 29.25 10.36 4.34
N SER A 36 29.74 11.54 4.68
CA SER A 36 29.34 12.80 4.04
C SER A 36 29.93 12.99 2.64
N SER A 37 30.93 12.19 2.26
CA SER A 37 31.67 12.29 1.01
C SER A 37 31.26 11.25 -0.03
N LEU A 38 30.03 10.68 0.08
CA LEU A 38 29.53 9.75 -0.91
C LEU A 38 29.22 10.46 -2.22
N ASP A 39 29.69 9.87 -3.33
CA ASP A 39 29.46 10.34 -4.69
C ASP A 39 29.09 9.17 -5.60
N ALA A 40 28.26 9.42 -6.61
CA ALA A 40 27.77 8.40 -7.54
C ALA A 40 28.92 7.65 -8.25
N SER A 41 30.01 8.34 -8.57
CA SER A 41 31.18 7.76 -9.24
C SER A 41 31.93 6.70 -8.42
N GLN A 42 31.67 6.65 -7.11
CA GLN A 42 32.24 5.65 -6.21
C GLN A 42 31.49 4.31 -6.23
N PHE A 43 30.36 4.25 -6.92
CA PHE A 43 29.52 3.07 -6.96
C PHE A 43 29.35 2.54 -8.38
N THR A 44 29.18 1.23 -8.46
CA THR A 44 28.84 0.51 -9.69
C THR A 44 27.63 -0.37 -9.45
N VAL A 45 26.82 -0.55 -10.49
CA VAL A 45 25.68 -1.47 -10.49
C VAL A 45 25.86 -2.48 -11.60
N THR A 46 25.60 -3.73 -11.31
CA THR A 46 25.48 -4.80 -12.31
C THR A 46 24.15 -5.54 -12.06
N GLU A 47 23.29 -5.58 -13.06
CA GLU A 47 22.11 -6.42 -13.03
C GLU A 47 22.43 -7.78 -13.64
N THR A 48 21.84 -8.83 -13.07
CA THR A 48 21.91 -10.19 -13.60
C THR A 48 20.49 -10.68 -13.84
N ASP A 49 20.19 -11.11 -15.05
CA ASP A 49 18.88 -11.67 -15.40
C ASP A 49 18.76 -13.15 -14.98
N SER A 50 17.58 -13.73 -15.19
CA SER A 50 17.31 -15.14 -14.87
C SER A 50 18.13 -16.14 -15.67
N SER A 51 18.76 -15.72 -16.78
CA SER A 51 19.68 -16.56 -17.56
C SER A 51 21.13 -16.52 -17.05
N GLY A 52 21.43 -15.61 -16.11
CA GLY A 52 22.78 -15.35 -15.62
C GLY A 52 23.55 -14.31 -16.45
N SER A 53 22.93 -13.70 -17.44
CA SER A 53 23.56 -12.64 -18.23
C SER A 53 23.67 -11.35 -17.41
N GLN A 54 24.84 -10.68 -17.51
CA GLN A 54 25.16 -9.49 -16.72
C GLN A 54 25.05 -8.21 -17.53
N TYR A 55 24.49 -7.19 -16.95
CA TYR A 55 24.23 -5.89 -17.55
C TYR A 55 24.73 -4.80 -16.60
N PRO A 56 25.93 -4.23 -16.86
CA PRO A 56 26.44 -3.11 -16.08
C PRO A 56 25.64 -1.86 -16.34
N ALA A 57 25.38 -1.10 -15.29
CA ALA A 57 24.71 0.19 -15.35
C ALA A 57 25.51 1.25 -14.57
N THR A 58 25.41 2.50 -15.01
CA THR A 58 26.05 3.64 -14.34
C THR A 58 25.12 4.14 -13.22
N VAL A 59 25.70 4.33 -12.04
CA VAL A 59 25.01 5.02 -10.94
C VAL A 59 24.98 6.51 -11.25
N GLU A 60 23.78 7.06 -11.33
CA GLU A 60 23.55 8.47 -11.70
C GLU A 60 23.55 9.37 -10.46
N GLN A 61 23.02 8.87 -9.34
CA GLN A 61 22.89 9.63 -8.10
C GLN A 61 23.08 8.73 -6.87
N VAL A 62 23.74 9.26 -5.86
CA VAL A 62 23.75 8.74 -4.48
C VAL A 62 23.44 9.90 -3.56
N VAL A 63 22.21 9.97 -3.05
CA VAL A 63 21.72 11.11 -2.27
C VAL A 63 21.09 10.61 -0.97
N PRO A 64 21.55 11.08 0.22
CA PRO A 64 20.87 10.81 1.46
C PRO A 64 19.40 11.28 1.40
N LEU A 65 18.49 10.52 2.02
CA LEU A 65 17.11 10.96 2.18
C LEU A 65 17.05 12.18 3.09
N ALA A 66 16.37 13.22 2.61
CA ALA A 66 16.24 14.48 3.34
C ALA A 66 15.13 14.40 4.40
N VAL A 67 15.21 15.33 5.36
CA VAL A 67 14.07 15.63 6.25
C VAL A 67 12.90 16.11 5.39
N GLY A 68 11.80 15.36 5.36
CA GLY A 68 10.61 15.71 4.58
C GLY A 68 10.44 14.91 3.28
N ASP A 69 11.30 13.96 2.98
CA ASP A 69 11.01 12.99 1.92
C ASP A 69 9.74 12.22 2.29
N ALA A 70 8.77 12.26 1.39
CA ALA A 70 7.43 11.74 1.61
C ALA A 70 7.41 10.21 1.62
N MET A 71 6.54 9.63 2.46
CA MET A 71 6.25 8.20 2.49
C MET A 71 4.87 7.90 1.93
N ASN A 72 4.77 6.76 1.24
CA ASN A 72 3.52 6.14 0.85
C ASN A 72 3.21 5.00 1.81
N ILE A 73 2.13 5.11 2.56
CA ILE A 73 1.81 4.25 3.69
C ILE A 73 0.50 3.51 3.40
N ASN A 74 0.49 2.19 3.46
CA ASN A 74 -0.77 1.44 3.45
C ASN A 74 -1.08 0.98 4.87
N LEU A 75 -2.19 1.49 5.43
CA LEU A 75 -2.70 1.08 6.73
C LEU A 75 -3.71 -0.04 6.52
N VAL A 76 -3.38 -1.24 6.98
CA VAL A 76 -4.19 -2.45 6.87
C VAL A 76 -4.87 -2.72 8.20
N VAL A 77 -6.20 -2.68 8.25
CA VAL A 77 -6.98 -2.80 9.48
C VAL A 77 -7.79 -4.09 9.47
N ASP A 78 -7.53 -4.94 10.43
CA ASP A 78 -8.30 -6.15 10.69
C ASP A 78 -9.72 -5.79 11.11
N GLN A 79 -10.71 -6.31 10.38
CA GLN A 79 -12.13 -6.19 10.71
C GLN A 79 -12.79 -7.57 10.87
N SER A 80 -12.03 -8.62 11.12
CA SER A 80 -12.54 -9.96 11.36
C SER A 80 -13.45 -10.02 12.61
N GLY A 81 -14.19 -11.11 12.74
CA GLY A 81 -15.15 -11.30 13.83
C GLY A 81 -14.53 -11.27 15.21
N SER A 82 -13.28 -11.75 15.38
CA SER A 82 -12.50 -11.72 16.62
C SER A 82 -12.27 -10.30 17.15
N MET A 83 -12.25 -9.31 16.28
CA MET A 83 -12.06 -7.89 16.62
C MET A 83 -13.22 -7.28 17.42
N ARG A 84 -14.38 -7.98 17.55
CA ARG A 84 -15.49 -7.58 18.45
C ARG A 84 -15.14 -7.73 19.92
N ALA A 85 -14.24 -8.66 20.23
CA ALA A 85 -13.92 -8.99 21.61
C ALA A 85 -13.09 -7.90 22.28
N ARG A 86 -13.41 -7.59 23.56
CA ARG A 86 -12.57 -6.75 24.43
C ARG A 86 -12.15 -5.42 23.84
N SER A 87 -13.02 -4.76 23.09
CA SER A 87 -12.77 -3.45 22.44
C SER A 87 -11.55 -3.44 21.48
N LYS A 88 -11.18 -4.59 20.91
CA LYS A 88 -10.07 -4.69 19.97
C LYS A 88 -10.26 -3.75 18.78
N MET A 89 -11.46 -3.71 18.18
CA MET A 89 -11.76 -2.80 17.07
C MET A 89 -11.59 -1.34 17.45
N ASP A 90 -12.05 -0.92 18.62
CA ASP A 90 -11.88 0.45 19.10
C ASP A 90 -10.40 0.80 19.29
N SER A 91 -9.63 -0.16 19.81
CA SER A 91 -8.17 0.00 19.96
C SER A 91 -7.47 0.08 18.60
N ALA A 92 -7.83 -0.77 17.64
CA ALA A 92 -7.28 -0.72 16.28
C ALA A 92 -7.59 0.62 15.59
N LYS A 93 -8.86 1.07 15.63
CA LYS A 93 -9.27 2.37 15.08
C LYS A 93 -8.51 3.52 15.72
N LYS A 94 -8.45 3.55 17.06
CA LYS A 94 -7.72 4.58 17.78
C LYS A 94 -6.24 4.58 17.42
N ALA A 95 -5.64 3.39 17.29
CA ALA A 95 -4.26 3.23 16.86
C ALA A 95 -4.04 3.79 15.44
N ALA A 96 -4.85 3.35 14.49
CA ALA A 96 -4.75 3.77 13.09
C ALA A 96 -4.98 5.29 12.95
N SER A 97 -6.00 5.85 13.62
CA SER A 97 -6.26 7.31 13.59
C SER A 97 -5.15 8.13 14.24
N SER A 98 -4.59 7.67 15.36
CA SER A 98 -3.44 8.35 15.98
C SER A 98 -2.20 8.31 15.08
N PHE A 99 -2.02 7.24 14.32
CA PHE A 99 -0.95 7.15 13.32
C PHE A 99 -1.20 8.14 12.17
N VAL A 100 -2.43 8.23 11.66
CA VAL A 100 -2.81 9.20 10.63
C VAL A 100 -2.53 10.63 11.10
N ASP A 101 -2.93 10.99 12.31
CA ASP A 101 -2.73 12.33 12.87
C ASP A 101 -1.23 12.69 13.01
N GLU A 102 -0.37 11.69 13.23
CA GLU A 102 1.08 11.90 13.26
C GLU A 102 1.67 12.02 11.86
N MET A 103 1.31 11.11 10.95
CA MET A 103 1.90 11.08 9.61
C MET A 103 1.59 12.31 8.76
N VAL A 104 0.41 12.92 8.92
CA VAL A 104 0.02 14.11 8.13
C VAL A 104 0.80 15.37 8.53
N LYS A 105 1.52 15.36 9.65
CA LYS A 105 2.41 16.46 10.05
C LYS A 105 3.64 16.58 9.14
N THR A 106 4.01 15.50 8.46
CA THR A 106 5.08 15.52 7.45
C THR A 106 4.48 15.78 6.07
N GLN A 107 4.83 16.90 5.47
CA GLN A 107 4.33 17.30 4.16
C GLN A 107 4.68 16.27 3.10
N GLY A 108 3.71 15.91 2.28
CA GLY A 108 3.87 14.96 1.18
C GLY A 108 3.57 13.51 1.54
N ASN A 109 3.50 13.14 2.82
CA ASN A 109 3.05 11.81 3.20
C ASN A 109 1.62 11.57 2.73
N VAL A 110 1.39 10.38 2.19
CA VAL A 110 0.05 9.90 1.81
C VAL A 110 -0.19 8.51 2.41
N ALA A 111 -1.44 8.24 2.78
CA ALA A 111 -1.82 6.91 3.20
C ALA A 111 -3.04 6.39 2.45
N GLU A 112 -3.12 5.07 2.32
CA GLU A 112 -4.28 4.31 1.89
C GLU A 112 -4.82 3.52 3.08
N ILE A 113 -6.15 3.42 3.21
CA ILE A 113 -6.78 2.55 4.20
C ILE A 113 -7.29 1.30 3.49
N THR A 114 -6.73 0.18 3.87
CA THR A 114 -7.19 -1.17 3.51
C THR A 114 -7.78 -1.82 4.75
N SER A 115 -8.91 -2.50 4.65
CA SER A 115 -9.42 -3.36 5.72
C SER A 115 -9.70 -4.75 5.19
N PHE A 116 -9.81 -5.73 6.08
CA PHE A 116 -10.04 -7.10 5.66
C PHE A 116 -10.81 -7.93 6.69
N ASN A 117 -11.57 -8.90 6.17
CA ASN A 117 -12.12 -10.06 6.86
C ASN A 117 -11.92 -11.27 5.93
N ASP A 118 -13.01 -11.94 5.46
CA ASP A 118 -12.96 -12.92 4.36
C ASP A 118 -12.53 -12.28 3.02
N TYR A 119 -12.66 -10.96 2.91
CA TYR A 119 -12.39 -10.15 1.72
C TYR A 119 -11.48 -8.98 2.07
N VAL A 120 -10.82 -8.44 1.06
CA VAL A 120 -10.01 -7.23 1.16
C VAL A 120 -10.79 -6.04 0.61
N TYR A 121 -10.81 -4.93 1.36
CA TYR A 121 -11.52 -3.71 1.02
C TYR A 121 -10.57 -2.53 0.90
N ASN A 122 -10.61 -1.83 -0.23
CA ASN A 122 -10.00 -0.52 -0.33
C ASN A 122 -10.96 0.51 0.26
N ARG A 123 -10.72 0.94 1.51
CA ARG A 123 -11.59 1.89 2.23
C ARG A 123 -11.35 3.33 1.85
N GLN A 124 -10.12 3.67 1.52
CA GLN A 124 -9.71 5.00 1.08
C GLN A 124 -8.40 4.89 0.28
N PRO A 125 -8.37 5.29 -1.00
CA PRO A 125 -7.12 5.39 -1.77
C PRO A 125 -6.13 6.37 -1.17
N PHE A 126 -4.88 6.29 -1.61
CA PHE A 126 -3.80 7.16 -1.14
C PHE A 126 -4.19 8.65 -1.16
N THR A 127 -4.16 9.27 0.01
CA THR A 127 -4.45 10.69 0.22
C THR A 127 -3.65 11.24 1.41
N SER A 128 -3.41 12.54 1.42
CA SER A 128 -2.87 13.27 2.58
C SER A 128 -3.97 13.84 3.50
N SER A 129 -5.25 13.63 3.16
CA SER A 129 -6.38 14.16 3.94
C SER A 129 -6.65 13.30 5.18
N ALA A 130 -6.26 13.79 6.36
CA ALA A 130 -6.58 13.12 7.63
C ALA A 130 -8.09 12.89 7.79
N ALA A 131 -8.93 13.82 7.34
CA ALA A 131 -10.37 13.69 7.45
C ALA A 131 -10.93 12.50 6.67
N LEU A 132 -10.43 12.28 5.44
CA LEU A 132 -10.83 11.13 4.61
C LEU A 132 -10.32 9.82 5.20
N LEU A 133 -9.06 9.79 5.63
CA LEU A 133 -8.44 8.61 6.23
C LEU A 133 -9.16 8.21 7.52
N ASN A 134 -9.41 9.15 8.42
CA ASN A 134 -10.12 8.88 9.68
C ASN A 134 -11.57 8.47 9.44
N SER A 135 -12.27 9.09 8.48
CA SER A 135 -13.62 8.66 8.10
C SER A 135 -13.66 7.21 7.60
N ALA A 136 -12.64 6.78 6.82
CA ALA A 136 -12.54 5.41 6.35
C ALA A 136 -12.24 4.42 7.48
N ILE A 137 -11.38 4.79 8.44
CA ILE A 137 -11.09 4.00 9.64
C ILE A 137 -12.36 3.84 10.49
N ASP A 138 -13.12 4.92 10.71
CA ASP A 138 -14.34 4.91 11.50
C ASP A 138 -15.43 4.00 10.89
N ALA A 139 -15.47 3.89 9.57
CA ALA A 139 -16.43 3.03 8.86
C ALA A 139 -16.15 1.52 9.00
N VAL A 140 -14.96 1.12 9.44
CA VAL A 140 -14.61 -0.30 9.63
C VAL A 140 -15.47 -0.92 10.74
N SER A 141 -16.04 -2.11 10.49
CA SER A 141 -16.90 -2.82 11.47
C SER A 141 -16.57 -4.31 11.48
N PRO A 142 -16.45 -4.94 12.67
CA PRO A 142 -16.02 -6.34 12.79
C PRO A 142 -17.05 -7.32 12.26
N THR A 143 -16.63 -8.19 11.34
CA THR A 143 -17.45 -9.28 10.78
C THR A 143 -16.58 -10.28 10.01
N GLY A 144 -17.06 -11.51 9.85
CA GLY A 144 -16.42 -12.52 8.98
C GLY A 144 -15.21 -13.20 9.60
N GLU A 145 -14.46 -13.88 8.74
CA GLU A 145 -13.22 -14.60 9.03
C GLU A 145 -11.99 -13.69 8.88
N THR A 146 -10.78 -14.25 8.71
CA THR A 146 -9.55 -13.47 8.73
C THR A 146 -8.64 -13.87 7.56
N ALA A 147 -8.60 -13.04 6.51
CA ALA A 147 -7.73 -13.19 5.35
C ALA A 147 -6.53 -12.20 5.42
N LEU A 148 -5.70 -12.35 6.45
CA LEU A 148 -4.57 -11.46 6.72
C LEU A 148 -3.54 -11.48 5.58
N TYR A 149 -3.19 -12.66 5.06
CA TYR A 149 -2.16 -12.75 4.01
C TYR A 149 -2.65 -12.15 2.69
N ASP A 150 -3.93 -12.33 2.35
CA ASP A 150 -4.53 -11.69 1.17
C ASP A 150 -4.48 -10.17 1.30
N ALA A 151 -4.79 -9.63 2.49
CA ALA A 151 -4.76 -8.19 2.75
C ALA A 151 -3.35 -7.61 2.65
N LEU A 152 -2.35 -8.28 3.22
CA LEU A 152 -0.96 -7.86 3.15
C LEU A 152 -0.42 -7.94 1.71
N TYR A 153 -0.75 -9.02 0.99
CA TYR A 153 -0.37 -9.18 -0.41
C TYR A 153 -0.96 -8.07 -1.28
N TRP A 154 -2.25 -7.79 -1.12
CA TRP A 154 -2.94 -6.68 -1.78
C TRP A 154 -2.30 -5.33 -1.46
N ALA A 155 -2.05 -5.06 -0.18
CA ALA A 155 -1.44 -3.81 0.25
C ALA A 155 -0.03 -3.62 -0.35
N LEU A 156 0.78 -4.67 -0.42
CA LEU A 156 2.09 -4.65 -1.07
C LEU A 156 1.98 -4.31 -2.56
N GLN A 157 1.06 -4.97 -3.29
CA GLN A 157 0.85 -4.69 -4.72
C GLN A 157 0.46 -3.23 -4.96
N ARG A 158 -0.50 -2.72 -4.21
CA ARG A 158 -0.95 -1.32 -4.34
C ARG A 158 0.12 -0.31 -3.99
N THR A 159 0.83 -0.56 -2.90
CA THR A 159 1.90 0.33 -2.45
C THR A 159 3.09 0.31 -3.41
N ASN A 160 3.34 -0.82 -4.07
CA ASN A 160 4.40 -0.95 -5.07
C ASN A 160 4.14 -0.12 -6.35
N LEU A 161 2.91 0.30 -6.61
CA LEU A 161 2.59 1.23 -7.71
C LEU A 161 2.97 2.68 -7.40
N LYS A 162 3.36 2.98 -6.16
CA LYS A 162 3.81 4.31 -5.75
C LYS A 162 5.32 4.45 -5.89
N SER A 163 5.74 5.61 -6.34
CA SER A 163 7.15 6.00 -6.33
C SER A 163 7.56 6.55 -4.97
N GLY A 164 8.82 6.41 -4.63
CA GLY A 164 9.39 6.93 -3.39
C GLY A 164 9.41 5.91 -2.25
N SER A 165 9.57 6.38 -1.04
CA SER A 165 9.58 5.54 0.16
C SER A 165 8.20 4.93 0.44
N ARG A 166 8.15 3.65 0.78
CA ARG A 166 6.93 2.86 0.87
C ARG A 166 6.94 1.98 2.11
N VAL A 167 5.77 1.81 2.74
CA VAL A 167 5.62 0.99 3.93
C VAL A 167 4.19 0.44 4.04
N VAL A 168 4.05 -0.78 4.56
CA VAL A 168 2.76 -1.38 4.96
C VAL A 168 2.74 -1.49 6.48
N ILE A 169 1.64 -1.07 7.12
CA ILE A 169 1.44 -1.16 8.56
C ILE A 169 0.10 -1.84 8.81
N ALA A 170 0.13 -3.00 9.47
CA ALA A 170 -1.07 -3.76 9.78
C ALA A 170 -1.44 -3.66 11.26
N PHE A 171 -2.74 -3.53 11.53
CA PHE A 171 -3.35 -3.57 12.85
C PHE A 171 -4.19 -4.84 12.92
N ALA A 172 -3.71 -5.88 13.62
CA ALA A 172 -4.31 -7.20 13.62
C ALA A 172 -4.13 -7.92 14.97
N ASP A 173 -4.97 -8.91 15.24
CA ASP A 173 -4.85 -9.76 16.43
C ASP A 173 -4.10 -11.08 16.19
N GLY A 174 -3.73 -11.37 14.96
CA GLY A 174 -2.83 -12.47 14.58
C GLY A 174 -3.51 -13.79 14.25
N GLU A 175 -4.82 -13.80 14.11
CA GLU A 175 -5.52 -14.93 13.50
C GLU A 175 -5.37 -14.89 11.98
N GLU A 176 -5.32 -16.05 11.34
CA GLU A 176 -5.30 -16.24 9.88
C GLU A 176 -5.99 -17.55 9.57
N ASN A 177 -7.07 -17.54 8.82
CA ASN A 177 -7.85 -18.74 8.55
C ASN A 177 -8.60 -18.76 7.21
N SER A 178 -8.45 -17.71 6.38
CA SER A 178 -9.30 -17.52 5.20
C SER A 178 -8.56 -17.05 3.94
N SER A 179 -7.25 -16.78 4.01
CA SER A 179 -6.50 -16.32 2.85
C SER A 179 -6.33 -17.39 1.77
N ASN A 180 -6.33 -16.93 0.51
CA ASN A 180 -5.90 -17.72 -0.65
C ASN A 180 -4.37 -17.69 -0.83
N CYS A 181 -3.74 -16.55 -0.50
CA CYS A 181 -2.30 -16.40 -0.48
C CYS A 181 -1.69 -17.11 0.73
N SER A 182 -0.49 -17.64 0.56
CA SER A 182 0.28 -18.20 1.66
C SER A 182 1.15 -17.14 2.34
N LEU A 183 1.61 -17.43 3.57
CA LEU A 183 2.63 -16.62 4.25
C LEU A 183 3.87 -16.39 3.38
N ASN A 184 4.29 -17.44 2.64
CA ASN A 184 5.47 -17.36 1.78
C ASN A 184 5.26 -16.41 0.59
N ASP A 185 4.05 -16.32 0.06
CA ASP A 185 3.73 -15.37 -1.04
C ASP A 185 3.89 -13.92 -0.55
N VAL A 186 3.40 -13.61 0.65
CA VAL A 186 3.56 -12.30 1.28
C VAL A 186 5.02 -11.96 1.52
N ILE A 187 5.78 -12.87 2.13
CA ILE A 187 7.22 -12.68 2.40
C ILE A 187 7.98 -12.47 1.09
N THR A 188 7.72 -13.30 0.10
CA THR A 188 8.38 -13.22 -1.22
C THR A 188 8.10 -11.87 -1.88
N LEU A 189 6.84 -11.43 -1.91
CA LEU A 189 6.48 -10.14 -2.51
C LEU A 189 7.09 -8.96 -1.73
N SER A 190 7.05 -8.99 -0.39
CA SER A 190 7.69 -7.97 0.44
C SER A 190 9.20 -7.87 0.15
N GLN A 191 9.90 -9.00 0.08
CA GLN A 191 11.33 -9.04 -0.22
C GLN A 191 11.64 -8.58 -1.65
N GLN A 192 10.84 -8.97 -2.64
CA GLN A 192 11.02 -8.57 -4.05
C GLN A 192 10.80 -7.08 -4.27
N THR A 193 9.80 -6.50 -3.60
CA THR A 193 9.49 -5.06 -3.68
C THR A 193 10.32 -4.23 -2.71
N GLY A 194 10.90 -4.87 -1.71
CA GLY A 194 11.61 -4.24 -0.60
C GLY A 194 10.70 -3.39 0.29
N ILE A 195 9.37 -3.58 0.24
CA ILE A 195 8.41 -2.83 1.07
C ILE A 195 8.31 -3.53 2.43
N PRO A 196 8.73 -2.89 3.52
CA PRO A 196 8.64 -3.49 4.85
C PRO A 196 7.20 -3.55 5.35
N ILE A 197 6.89 -4.60 6.13
CA ILE A 197 5.62 -4.76 6.82
C ILE A 197 5.84 -4.61 8.33
N TYR A 198 5.26 -3.56 8.89
CA TYR A 198 5.18 -3.36 10.33
C TYR A 198 3.83 -3.86 10.84
N ILE A 199 3.80 -4.47 12.01
CA ILE A 199 2.58 -5.02 12.58
C ILE A 199 2.38 -4.47 14.00
N VAL A 200 1.17 -3.95 14.24
CA VAL A 200 0.69 -3.52 15.55
C VAL A 200 -0.31 -4.55 16.03
N GLY A 201 0.08 -5.34 17.02
CA GLY A 201 -0.78 -6.36 17.62
C GLY A 201 -1.85 -5.72 18.49
N VAL A 202 -3.12 -6.08 18.26
CA VAL A 202 -4.30 -5.51 18.92
C VAL A 202 -4.97 -6.52 19.82
N GLY A 203 -5.01 -6.25 21.12
CA GLY A 203 -5.65 -7.11 22.13
C GLY A 203 -4.67 -7.86 23.02
N GLY A 204 -5.18 -8.44 24.10
CA GLY A 204 -4.37 -9.18 25.08
C GLY A 204 -4.08 -10.64 24.71
N ASP A 205 -4.81 -11.18 23.76
CA ASP A 205 -4.75 -12.57 23.28
C ASP A 205 -4.12 -12.69 21.89
N VAL A 206 -3.31 -11.72 21.52
CA VAL A 206 -2.60 -11.64 20.23
C VAL A 206 -1.64 -12.81 20.03
N ASN A 207 -1.65 -13.41 18.85
CA ASN A 207 -0.63 -14.39 18.44
C ASN A 207 0.69 -13.69 18.11
N ARG A 208 1.39 -13.20 19.14
CA ARG A 208 2.62 -12.41 19.01
C ARG A 208 3.71 -13.12 18.21
N SER A 209 3.91 -14.41 18.47
CA SER A 209 5.00 -15.15 17.82
C SER A 209 4.85 -15.21 16.30
N SER A 210 3.64 -15.46 15.81
CA SER A 210 3.35 -15.48 14.37
C SER A 210 3.54 -14.10 13.74
N LEU A 211 2.99 -13.06 14.38
CA LEU A 211 3.08 -11.68 13.87
C LEU A 211 4.51 -11.13 13.91
N GLN A 212 5.30 -11.45 14.96
CA GLN A 212 6.71 -11.09 15.05
C GLN A 212 7.53 -11.77 13.94
N SER A 213 7.28 -13.07 13.71
CA SER A 213 7.96 -13.83 12.66
C SER A 213 7.65 -13.24 11.28
N LEU A 214 6.38 -12.95 11.00
CA LEU A 214 5.95 -12.32 9.75
C LEU A 214 6.61 -10.96 9.54
N ALA A 215 6.50 -10.04 10.50
CA ALA A 215 7.10 -8.71 10.40
C ALA A 215 8.61 -8.77 10.17
N SER A 216 9.32 -9.62 10.94
CA SER A 216 10.78 -9.78 10.82
C SER A 216 11.18 -10.36 9.46
N SER A 217 10.40 -11.29 8.92
CA SER A 217 10.65 -11.87 7.58
C SER A 217 10.42 -10.87 6.44
N CYS A 218 9.65 -9.81 6.72
CA CYS A 218 9.33 -8.73 5.79
C CYS A 218 10.12 -7.44 6.09
N ASN A 219 11.29 -7.52 6.70
CA ASN A 219 12.16 -6.37 7.04
C ASN A 219 11.48 -5.28 7.88
N GLY A 220 10.40 -5.61 8.58
CA GLY A 220 9.70 -4.73 9.48
C GLY A 220 9.86 -5.15 10.95
N ALA A 221 8.96 -4.65 11.80
CA ALA A 221 8.96 -4.95 13.22
C ALA A 221 7.52 -5.10 13.76
N TYR A 222 7.40 -5.82 14.87
CA TYR A 222 6.15 -5.98 15.60
C TYR A 222 6.12 -5.05 16.81
N TYR A 223 4.95 -4.46 17.05
CA TYR A 223 4.67 -3.62 18.20
C TYR A 223 3.39 -4.06 18.88
N ASP A 224 3.28 -3.83 20.18
CA ASP A 224 2.11 -4.20 20.97
C ASP A 224 1.25 -2.98 21.29
N ALA A 225 0.00 -2.98 20.86
CA ALA A 225 -0.96 -1.90 21.12
C ALA A 225 -1.59 -1.97 22.52
N ALA A 226 -1.26 -2.98 23.34
CA ALA A 226 -1.83 -3.18 24.67
C ALA A 226 -1.25 -2.25 25.75
N SER A 227 -0.42 -1.28 25.40
CA SER A 227 0.14 -0.34 26.38
C SER A 227 -0.88 0.70 26.84
N ASP A 228 -0.85 1.07 28.11
CA ASP A 228 -1.72 2.09 28.71
C ASP A 228 -1.58 3.48 28.04
N ASP A 229 -0.46 3.72 27.35
CA ASP A 229 -0.23 4.92 26.52
C ASP A 229 -0.04 4.55 25.04
N LEU A 230 -1.11 4.07 24.42
CA LEU A 230 -1.16 3.72 23.00
C LEU A 230 -0.72 4.88 22.09
N ALA A 231 -1.12 6.10 22.41
CA ALA A 231 -0.77 7.28 21.60
C ALA A 231 0.74 7.55 21.60
N GLN A 232 1.41 7.34 22.72
CA GLN A 232 2.88 7.47 22.81
C GLN A 232 3.59 6.33 22.08
N ALA A 233 3.10 5.08 22.25
CA ALA A 233 3.64 3.92 21.53
C ALA A 233 3.55 4.13 20.01
N LEU A 234 2.44 4.62 19.50
CA LEU A 234 2.25 4.87 18.07
C LEU A 234 3.12 6.01 17.53
N ARG A 235 3.31 7.07 18.30
CA ARG A 235 4.30 8.11 17.94
C ARG A 235 5.71 7.53 17.86
N GLN A 236 6.08 6.66 18.79
CA GLN A 236 7.39 5.98 18.76
C GLN A 236 7.52 5.05 17.55
N ILE A 237 6.45 4.31 17.20
CA ILE A 237 6.39 3.47 16.00
C ILE A 237 6.61 4.33 14.75
N TYR A 238 5.82 5.40 14.60
CA TYR A 238 5.95 6.33 13.47
C TYR A 238 7.36 6.89 13.40
N GLN A 239 7.89 7.36 14.51
CA GLN A 239 9.25 7.92 14.58
C GLN A 239 10.30 6.87 14.23
N SER A 240 10.18 5.64 14.73
CA SER A 240 11.10 4.54 14.41
C SER A 240 11.08 4.21 12.91
N ILE A 241 9.90 4.09 12.31
CA ILE A 241 9.75 3.85 10.86
C ILE A 241 10.36 5.01 10.07
N TYR A 242 10.07 6.23 10.48
CA TYR A 242 10.55 7.43 9.82
C TYR A 242 12.07 7.59 9.92
N ASP A 243 12.65 7.35 11.09
CA ASP A 243 14.10 7.42 11.32
C ASP A 243 14.83 6.31 10.54
N ASP A 244 14.26 5.11 10.50
CA ASP A 244 14.82 4.01 9.71
C ASP A 244 14.84 4.35 8.21
N GLN A 245 13.76 4.89 7.68
CA GLN A 245 13.69 5.38 6.29
C GLN A 245 14.71 6.51 6.03
N ARG A 246 14.86 7.46 6.94
CA ARG A 246 15.79 8.59 6.82
C ARG A 246 17.27 8.21 6.89
N SER A 247 17.58 7.04 7.44
CA SER A 247 18.96 6.51 7.43
C SER A 247 19.40 5.99 6.06
N MET A 248 18.54 6.05 5.06
CA MET A 248 18.77 5.53 3.72
C MET A 248 19.34 6.60 2.78
N CYS A 249 20.05 6.12 1.77
CA CYS A 249 20.41 6.89 0.59
C CYS A 249 19.57 6.39 -0.61
N ARG A 250 19.21 7.29 -1.52
CA ARG A 250 18.73 6.92 -2.85
C ARG A 250 19.93 6.70 -3.75
N VAL A 251 20.06 5.48 -4.27
CA VAL A 251 21.02 5.13 -5.31
C VAL A 251 20.22 4.96 -6.60
N VAL A 252 20.40 5.85 -7.56
CA VAL A 252 19.63 5.88 -8.79
C VAL A 252 20.48 5.42 -9.97
N PHE A 253 19.93 4.53 -10.78
CA PHE A 253 20.54 4.08 -12.03
C PHE A 253 19.49 3.81 -13.11
N THR A 254 19.89 3.83 -14.38
CA THR A 254 19.03 3.39 -15.50
C THR A 254 19.42 1.97 -15.88
N SER A 255 18.45 1.05 -15.81
CA SER A 255 18.64 -0.36 -16.21
C SER A 255 19.00 -0.47 -17.69
N THR A 256 20.03 -1.22 -18.00
CA THR A 256 20.44 -1.59 -19.36
C THR A 256 20.04 -3.04 -19.71
N CYS A 257 19.42 -3.76 -18.77
CA CYS A 257 19.00 -5.14 -18.96
C CYS A 257 17.85 -5.20 -19.97
N PRO A 258 18.04 -5.78 -21.16
CA PRO A 258 16.96 -5.91 -22.15
C PRO A 258 15.94 -6.96 -21.71
N GLY A 259 14.73 -6.86 -22.21
CA GLY A 259 13.81 -7.97 -22.23
C GLY A 259 12.68 -7.94 -21.24
N SER A 260 12.11 -9.10 -21.03
CA SER A 260 10.88 -9.34 -20.29
C SER A 260 10.90 -8.68 -18.91
N THR A 261 9.98 -7.79 -18.74
CA THR A 261 9.71 -7.10 -17.49
C THR A 261 9.11 -8.02 -16.41
N SER A 262 8.87 -9.28 -16.73
CA SER A 262 8.29 -10.30 -15.83
C SER A 262 9.35 -11.20 -15.15
N ALA A 263 10.61 -11.08 -15.50
CA ALA A 263 11.65 -11.94 -14.94
C ALA A 263 12.34 -11.27 -13.75
N THR A 264 12.55 -12.06 -12.71
CA THR A 264 13.37 -11.68 -11.56
C THR A 264 14.78 -11.26 -11.98
N ARG A 265 15.29 -10.19 -11.41
CA ARG A 265 16.64 -9.69 -11.59
C ARG A 265 17.36 -9.57 -10.27
N THR A 266 18.67 -9.83 -10.30
CA THR A 266 19.54 -9.57 -9.16
C THR A 266 20.37 -8.33 -9.48
N VAL A 267 20.31 -7.32 -8.64
CA VAL A 267 21.17 -6.13 -8.71
C VAL A 267 22.31 -6.28 -7.72
N LEU A 268 23.54 -6.14 -8.19
CA LEU A 268 24.74 -6.04 -7.37
C LEU A 268 25.14 -4.55 -7.32
N LEU A 269 25.05 -3.94 -6.15
CA LEU A 269 25.60 -2.61 -5.86
C LEU A 269 26.96 -2.77 -5.19
N SER A 270 28.00 -2.18 -5.75
CA SER A 270 29.36 -2.26 -5.22
C SER A 270 29.96 -0.87 -5.12
N CYS A 271 30.82 -0.64 -4.11
CA CYS A 271 31.72 0.50 -4.13
C CYS A 271 32.83 0.24 -5.17
N SER A 272 33.06 1.22 -6.01
CA SER A 272 34.04 1.12 -7.09
C SER A 272 35.49 1.01 -6.55
N ASP A 273 36.38 0.46 -7.38
CA ASP A 273 37.79 0.32 -7.00
C ASP A 273 38.55 1.66 -6.94
N SER A 274 37.99 2.73 -7.45
CA SER A 274 38.62 4.05 -7.50
C SER A 274 38.39 4.91 -6.25
N GLY A 275 37.45 4.55 -5.36
CA GLY A 275 37.11 5.35 -4.19
C GLY A 275 37.82 4.92 -2.89
N PRO A 276 37.64 5.70 -1.81
CA PRO A 276 38.20 5.42 -0.49
C PRO A 276 37.43 4.32 0.27
N PHE A 277 36.33 3.85 -0.26
CA PHE A 277 35.42 2.90 0.39
C PHE A 277 35.40 1.54 -0.29
N ALA A 278 35.05 0.50 0.44
CA ALA A 278 34.82 -0.85 -0.08
C ALA A 278 33.56 -1.48 0.55
N GLY A 279 32.69 -2.03 -0.27
CA GLY A 279 31.48 -2.74 0.16
C GLY A 279 30.67 -3.19 -1.04
N GLN A 280 29.85 -4.21 -0.84
CA GLN A 280 28.91 -4.65 -1.88
C GLN A 280 27.68 -5.30 -1.26
N ILE A 281 26.58 -5.27 -1.99
CA ILE A 281 25.32 -5.94 -1.64
C ILE A 281 24.58 -6.39 -2.89
N SER A 282 23.99 -7.59 -2.83
CA SER A 282 23.07 -8.08 -3.87
C SER A 282 21.65 -8.01 -3.37
N HIS A 283 20.73 -7.59 -4.23
CA HIS A 283 19.30 -7.59 -3.97
C HIS A 283 18.54 -8.08 -5.19
N THR A 284 17.45 -8.81 -4.97
CA THR A 284 16.62 -9.35 -6.05
C THR A 284 15.33 -8.56 -6.16
N TYR A 285 14.93 -8.19 -7.37
CA TYR A 285 13.69 -7.49 -7.63
C TYR A 285 13.00 -7.94 -8.92
N VAL A 286 11.73 -7.62 -9.07
CA VAL A 286 10.95 -7.85 -10.29
C VAL A 286 10.50 -6.50 -10.84
N PRO A 287 10.75 -6.17 -12.13
CA PRO A 287 10.29 -4.93 -12.72
C PRO A 287 8.76 -4.75 -12.64
N VAL A 288 8.29 -3.54 -12.29
CA VAL A 288 6.86 -3.22 -12.05
C VAL A 288 5.97 -3.50 -13.24
N THR A 289 6.49 -3.41 -14.45
CA THR A 289 5.72 -3.74 -15.66
C THR A 289 5.22 -5.18 -15.70
N SER A 290 5.73 -6.05 -14.83
CA SER A 290 5.25 -7.42 -14.64
C SER A 290 4.13 -7.55 -13.61
N ILE A 291 3.94 -6.55 -12.76
CA ILE A 291 2.89 -6.53 -11.71
C ILE A 291 1.62 -5.83 -12.24
N SER A 292 1.50 -5.66 -13.55
CA SER A 292 0.39 -4.96 -14.21
C SER A 292 -0.95 -5.71 -14.22
N SER A 293 -1.01 -6.91 -13.71
CA SER A 293 -2.27 -7.58 -13.39
C SER A 293 -2.39 -7.67 -11.87
N TYR A 294 -3.33 -6.95 -11.29
CA TYR A 294 -3.83 -7.29 -9.97
C TYR A 294 -4.11 -8.79 -9.97
N ASP A 295 -3.40 -9.53 -9.13
CA ASP A 295 -3.68 -10.94 -9.01
C ASP A 295 -5.10 -11.06 -8.44
N THR A 296 -6.04 -11.45 -9.32
CA THR A 296 -7.45 -11.65 -8.99
C THR A 296 -7.67 -12.85 -8.07
N SER A 297 -6.58 -13.52 -7.61
CA SER A 297 -6.64 -14.56 -6.60
C SER A 297 -6.97 -14.02 -5.21
N VAL A 298 -6.73 -12.72 -4.96
CA VAL A 298 -7.14 -12.08 -3.71
C VAL A 298 -8.66 -11.95 -3.67
N SER A 299 -9.29 -12.49 -2.63
CA SER A 299 -10.73 -12.38 -2.39
C SER A 299 -11.14 -10.93 -2.18
N SER A 300 -11.44 -10.21 -3.24
CA SER A 300 -12.09 -8.89 -3.14
C SER A 300 -13.59 -9.06 -3.30
N GLN A 301 -14.37 -8.32 -2.51
CA GLN A 301 -15.81 -8.31 -2.70
C GLN A 301 -16.14 -7.79 -4.10
N ASP A 302 -16.90 -8.59 -4.89
CA ASP A 302 -17.20 -8.24 -6.28
C ASP A 302 -18.04 -6.98 -6.40
N TYR A 303 -18.93 -6.77 -5.42
CA TYR A 303 -19.87 -5.64 -5.40
C TYR A 303 -19.82 -4.90 -4.07
N VAL A 304 -19.89 -3.57 -4.13
CA VAL A 304 -20.02 -2.71 -2.93
C VAL A 304 -21.44 -2.81 -2.37
N LEU A 305 -22.45 -2.75 -3.25
CA LEU A 305 -23.88 -2.92 -2.91
C LEU A 305 -24.52 -3.97 -3.81
N PRO A 306 -24.39 -5.26 -3.52
CA PRO A 306 -24.82 -6.36 -4.41
C PRO A 306 -26.30 -6.29 -4.78
N ASP A 307 -27.17 -5.90 -3.86
CA ASP A 307 -28.62 -5.89 -4.04
C ASP A 307 -29.19 -4.54 -4.51
N SER A 308 -28.33 -3.61 -4.98
CA SER A 308 -28.74 -2.24 -5.32
C SER A 308 -29.79 -2.16 -6.43
N ALA A 309 -29.95 -3.22 -7.25
CA ALA A 309 -30.96 -3.31 -8.28
C ALA A 309 -32.31 -3.89 -7.79
N SER A 310 -32.39 -4.35 -6.53
CA SER A 310 -33.57 -5.04 -5.97
C SER A 310 -33.93 -4.63 -4.55
N LYS A 311 -33.10 -3.82 -3.90
CA LYS A 311 -33.28 -3.36 -2.51
C LYS A 311 -33.10 -1.87 -2.40
N TYR A 312 -33.98 -1.19 -1.64
CA TYR A 312 -33.75 0.16 -1.16
C TYR A 312 -32.83 0.11 0.05
N TYR A 313 -31.63 0.65 -0.04
CA TYR A 313 -30.76 0.83 1.10
C TYR A 313 -31.22 2.05 1.90
N SER A 314 -31.37 1.89 3.20
CA SER A 314 -31.74 2.98 4.07
C SER A 314 -30.60 3.99 4.22
N ARG A 315 -30.94 5.26 4.48
CA ARG A 315 -29.93 6.29 4.72
C ARG A 315 -28.99 5.88 5.87
N SER A 316 -29.51 5.28 6.94
CA SER A 316 -28.72 4.85 8.10
C SER A 316 -27.76 3.67 7.78
N GLU A 317 -28.06 2.84 6.80
CA GLU A 317 -27.13 1.81 6.31
C GLU A 317 -26.00 2.48 5.52
N LEU A 318 -26.33 3.39 4.60
CA LEU A 318 -25.38 4.07 3.73
C LEU A 318 -24.49 5.06 4.49
N GLU A 319 -24.97 5.73 5.53
CA GLU A 319 -24.19 6.65 6.36
C GLU A 319 -23.06 5.99 7.14
N LYS A 320 -23.08 4.65 7.29
CA LYS A 320 -21.99 3.87 7.89
C LYS A 320 -20.80 3.68 6.94
N MET A 321 -20.99 3.94 5.65
CA MET A 321 -19.94 3.80 4.64
C MET A 321 -19.03 5.03 4.64
N SER A 322 -17.76 4.83 4.26
CA SER A 322 -16.84 5.92 3.98
C SER A 322 -17.28 6.71 2.75
N LEU A 323 -16.76 7.93 2.57
CA LEU A 323 -17.05 8.73 1.37
C LEU A 323 -16.56 8.04 0.09
N TRP A 324 -15.45 7.34 0.17
CA TRP A 324 -14.94 6.55 -0.95
C TRP A 324 -15.86 5.37 -1.30
N GLU A 325 -16.35 4.63 -0.32
CA GLU A 325 -17.28 3.53 -0.54
C GLU A 325 -18.61 4.01 -1.13
N LEU A 326 -19.15 5.13 -0.65
CA LEU A 326 -20.36 5.75 -1.23
C LEU A 326 -20.14 6.13 -2.69
N TYR A 327 -19.00 6.73 -3.00
CA TYR A 327 -18.62 7.09 -4.36
C TYR A 327 -18.50 5.86 -5.26
N LEU A 328 -17.83 4.81 -4.80
CA LEU A 328 -17.73 3.54 -5.53
C LEU A 328 -19.11 2.90 -5.73
N ALA A 329 -19.92 2.78 -4.66
CA ALA A 329 -21.23 2.16 -4.70
C ALA A 329 -22.19 2.87 -5.68
N ARG A 330 -22.16 4.21 -5.67
CA ARG A 330 -22.95 5.01 -6.60
C ARG A 330 -22.54 4.79 -8.06
N ASN A 331 -21.24 4.76 -8.32
CA ASN A 331 -20.70 4.53 -9.67
C ASN A 331 -20.78 3.05 -10.09
N GLU A 332 -20.78 2.10 -9.15
CA GLU A 332 -20.99 0.68 -9.42
C GLU A 332 -22.34 0.41 -10.09
N ILE A 333 -23.39 1.12 -9.67
CA ILE A 333 -24.71 1.01 -10.31
C ILE A 333 -24.60 1.36 -11.79
N PHE A 334 -23.92 2.44 -12.15
CA PHE A 334 -23.69 2.82 -13.55
C PHE A 334 -22.76 1.84 -14.29
N ALA A 335 -21.71 1.36 -13.63
CA ALA A 335 -20.76 0.40 -14.19
C ALA A 335 -21.43 -0.92 -14.58
N ARG A 336 -22.40 -1.41 -13.80
CA ARG A 336 -23.17 -2.62 -14.12
C ARG A 336 -23.94 -2.51 -15.43
N HIS A 337 -24.29 -1.30 -15.84
CA HIS A 337 -24.93 -0.99 -17.12
C HIS A 337 -23.92 -0.65 -18.22
N GLY A 338 -22.62 -0.85 -17.98
CA GLY A 338 -21.58 -0.67 -18.98
C GLY A 338 -21.09 0.77 -19.19
N ARG A 339 -21.37 1.69 -18.25
CA ARG A 339 -20.85 3.06 -18.29
C ARG A 339 -19.34 3.08 -18.15
N GLY A 340 -18.63 3.78 -19.03
CA GLY A 340 -17.22 4.12 -18.89
C GLY A 340 -17.00 5.31 -17.93
N PHE A 341 -15.75 5.52 -17.53
CA PHE A 341 -15.39 6.59 -16.58
C PHE A 341 -14.22 7.42 -17.10
N LYS A 342 -14.24 8.73 -16.83
CA LYS A 342 -13.12 9.66 -17.10
C LYS A 342 -12.17 9.73 -15.92
N ASN A 343 -12.68 9.51 -14.72
CA ASN A 343 -11.88 9.50 -13.51
C ASN A 343 -11.01 8.24 -13.48
N GLN A 344 -9.70 8.44 -13.35
CA GLN A 344 -8.74 7.34 -13.36
C GLN A 344 -8.96 6.35 -12.22
N ASP A 345 -9.32 6.84 -11.02
CA ASP A 345 -9.57 5.99 -9.86
C ASP A 345 -10.72 5.01 -10.10
N LEU A 346 -11.81 5.46 -10.75
CA LEU A 346 -12.94 4.59 -11.12
C LEU A 346 -12.55 3.63 -12.24
N THR A 347 -11.83 4.13 -13.25
CA THR A 347 -11.37 3.30 -14.36
C THR A 347 -10.50 2.16 -13.84
N ASP A 348 -9.53 2.47 -12.98
CA ASP A 348 -8.63 1.49 -12.38
C ASP A 348 -9.40 0.51 -11.48
N TYR A 349 -10.31 1.02 -10.64
CA TYR A 349 -11.12 0.17 -9.77
C TYR A 349 -11.99 -0.81 -10.54
N PHE A 350 -12.79 -0.33 -11.52
CA PHE A 350 -13.68 -1.20 -12.26
C PHE A 350 -12.95 -2.13 -13.24
N ALA A 351 -11.78 -1.75 -13.76
CA ALA A 351 -10.94 -2.64 -14.56
C ALA A 351 -10.51 -3.92 -13.79
N THR A 352 -10.50 -3.89 -12.46
CA THR A 352 -10.22 -5.09 -11.63
C THR A 352 -11.42 -6.04 -11.51
N LYS A 353 -12.63 -5.60 -11.90
CA LYS A 353 -13.85 -6.38 -11.70
C LYS A 353 -14.15 -7.26 -12.91
N ARG A 354 -14.26 -8.58 -12.68
CA ARG A 354 -14.53 -9.56 -13.76
C ARG A 354 -15.87 -9.34 -14.47
N TRP A 355 -16.84 -8.76 -13.77
CA TRP A 355 -18.18 -8.49 -14.30
C TRP A 355 -18.27 -7.19 -15.10
N TYR A 356 -17.27 -6.30 -15.00
CA TYR A 356 -17.31 -5.01 -15.66
C TYR A 356 -16.83 -5.10 -17.10
N THR A 357 -17.64 -4.58 -18.00
CA THR A 357 -17.29 -4.37 -19.41
C THR A 357 -17.82 -3.01 -19.84
N GLN A 358 -16.95 -2.12 -20.28
CA GLN A 358 -17.38 -0.85 -20.81
C GLN A 358 -18.10 -1.06 -22.13
N THR A 359 -19.35 -0.58 -22.21
CA THR A 359 -20.20 -0.63 -23.41
C THR A 359 -20.44 0.77 -23.98
N TYR A 360 -20.48 1.77 -23.09
CA TYR A 360 -20.78 3.16 -23.40
C TYR A 360 -19.66 4.08 -22.92
N THR A 361 -19.43 5.17 -23.65
CA THR A 361 -18.70 6.31 -23.08
C THR A 361 -19.55 6.95 -21.95
N PRO A 362 -18.95 7.75 -21.06
CA PRO A 362 -19.73 8.47 -20.05
C PRO A 362 -20.87 9.29 -20.64
N GLU A 363 -20.63 10.00 -21.74
CA GLU A 363 -21.59 10.87 -22.41
C GLU A 363 -22.74 10.08 -23.05
N GLU A 364 -22.43 8.97 -23.71
CA GLU A 364 -23.45 8.09 -24.32
C GLU A 364 -24.36 7.52 -23.24
N PHE A 365 -23.79 7.04 -22.14
CA PHE A 365 -24.57 6.48 -21.05
C PHE A 365 -25.43 7.54 -20.35
N ASP A 366 -24.86 8.71 -20.05
CA ASP A 366 -25.56 9.78 -19.35
C ASP A 366 -26.79 10.26 -20.14
N ALA A 367 -26.74 10.21 -21.48
CA ALA A 367 -27.88 10.53 -22.34
C ALA A 367 -29.04 9.51 -22.27
N ILE A 368 -28.77 8.26 -21.87
CA ILE A 368 -29.77 7.17 -21.78
C ILE A 368 -30.03 6.67 -20.36
N SER A 369 -29.31 7.18 -19.37
CA SER A 369 -29.29 6.68 -17.98
C SER A 369 -30.67 6.55 -17.35
N SER A 370 -31.58 7.48 -17.61
CA SER A 370 -32.96 7.46 -17.10
C SER A 370 -33.80 6.28 -17.60
N SER A 371 -33.40 5.68 -18.72
CA SER A 371 -34.07 4.49 -19.30
C SER A 371 -33.36 3.17 -18.95
N GLN A 372 -32.14 3.25 -18.46
CA GLN A 372 -31.32 2.09 -18.12
C GLN A 372 -31.47 1.70 -16.65
N LEU A 373 -31.63 2.65 -15.73
CA LEU A 373 -31.73 2.42 -14.31
C LEU A 373 -33.17 2.13 -13.87
N ASN A 374 -33.35 1.16 -12.99
CA ASN A 374 -34.65 0.91 -12.36
C ASN A 374 -34.88 1.80 -11.13
N ASP A 375 -36.08 1.75 -10.54
CA ASP A 375 -36.48 2.58 -9.42
C ASP A 375 -35.61 2.38 -8.15
N TYR A 376 -35.14 1.14 -7.90
CA TYR A 376 -34.23 0.85 -6.78
C TYR A 376 -32.89 1.54 -6.99
N GLU A 377 -32.33 1.39 -8.18
CA GLU A 377 -31.04 1.96 -8.55
C GLU A 377 -31.08 3.48 -8.52
N LEU A 378 -32.09 4.09 -9.10
CA LEU A 378 -32.30 5.56 -9.07
C LEU A 378 -32.38 6.08 -7.63
N LYS A 379 -33.17 5.42 -6.78
CA LYS A 379 -33.33 5.83 -5.39
C LYS A 379 -32.05 5.67 -4.59
N ASN A 380 -31.32 4.57 -4.78
CA ASN A 380 -30.05 4.33 -4.12
C ASN A 380 -28.99 5.35 -4.54
N VAL A 381 -28.86 5.62 -5.85
CA VAL A 381 -27.97 6.68 -6.37
C VAL A 381 -28.28 8.03 -5.77
N GLN A 382 -29.56 8.41 -5.73
CA GLN A 382 -29.99 9.70 -5.16
C GLN A 382 -29.66 9.80 -3.66
N THR A 383 -29.93 8.75 -2.89
CA THR A 383 -29.66 8.74 -1.45
C THR A 383 -28.16 8.84 -1.15
N MET A 384 -27.32 8.10 -1.89
CA MET A 384 -25.87 8.17 -1.76
C MET A 384 -25.34 9.55 -2.12
N TYR A 385 -25.82 10.14 -3.22
CA TYR A 385 -25.46 11.50 -3.63
C TYR A 385 -25.78 12.55 -2.55
N GLU A 386 -26.97 12.48 -1.95
CA GLU A 386 -27.39 13.38 -0.85
C GLU A 386 -26.50 13.24 0.38
N ILE A 387 -26.07 12.01 0.73
CA ILE A 387 -25.14 11.77 1.83
C ILE A 387 -23.76 12.35 1.50
N GLU A 388 -23.25 12.10 0.29
CA GLU A 388 -21.97 12.65 -0.17
C GLU A 388 -22.00 14.18 -0.12
N GLN A 389 -23.10 14.82 -0.54
CA GLN A 389 -23.27 16.27 -0.44
C GLN A 389 -23.26 16.76 1.01
N SER A 390 -24.03 16.11 1.88
CA SER A 390 -24.12 16.49 3.31
C SER A 390 -22.81 16.37 4.06
N ARG A 391 -21.91 15.49 3.58
CA ARG A 391 -20.59 15.24 4.15
C ARG A 391 -19.46 15.95 3.39
N ASN A 392 -19.78 16.87 2.46
CA ASN A 392 -18.83 17.60 1.63
C ASN A 392 -17.81 16.68 0.92
N SER A 393 -18.31 15.63 0.27
CA SER A 393 -17.47 14.66 -0.41
C SER A 393 -16.60 15.30 -1.50
N PRO A 394 -15.29 15.11 -1.51
CA PRO A 394 -14.42 15.62 -2.56
C PRO A 394 -14.64 14.91 -3.90
N TYR A 395 -15.31 13.76 -3.88
CA TYR A 395 -15.56 12.94 -5.08
C TYR A 395 -16.74 13.46 -5.92
N LEU A 396 -17.52 14.40 -5.43
CA LEU A 396 -18.62 15.00 -6.21
C LEU A 396 -18.12 15.93 -7.31
N GLU A 397 -16.97 16.57 -7.11
CA GLU A 397 -16.39 17.50 -8.10
C GLU A 397 -15.70 16.76 -9.25
N THR A 398 -15.24 15.54 -9.01
CA THR A 398 -14.54 14.72 -10.00
C THR A 398 -15.47 13.91 -10.90
N ALA A 399 -16.76 13.90 -10.62
CA ALA A 399 -17.78 13.12 -11.34
C ALA A 399 -18.40 13.86 -12.54
N LYS A 400 -17.85 15.03 -12.95
CA LYS A 400 -18.33 15.82 -14.10
C LYS A 400 -17.57 15.50 -15.39
#